data_a8c2c7d056bfbcfdeafadf4cf6c86db5
#
_entry.id   a8c2c7d056bfbcfdeafadf4cf6c86db5
#
_cell.length_a   1.000
_cell.length_b   1.000
_cell.length_c   1.000
_cell.angle_alpha   90.00
_cell.angle_beta   90.00
_cell.angle_gamma   90.00
#
_symmetry.space_group_name_H-M   'P 1'
#
loop_
_entity.id
_entity.type
_entity.pdbx_description
1 polymer ?
#
loop_
_entity_poly.entity_id
_entity_poly.type
_entity_poly.pdbx_seq_one_letter_code
_entity_poly.pdbx_strand_id
1 'polypeptide(L)'
;VNQVFTGVATSRTLLGQQETVVNGLVSPTGTPGRVKISTGPLSSQSPEGIVSVETAIALLKDMGGSSIKYFPMGGLKCRDEYIAVAQACARHDFWLEPTGGIDLDNFTEILQIALDAGVSKIIPHIYSSIIDKVSGNTRPDDVRQLMAMTRACVG
;
A
#
# COMPACT_ATOMS: atom_id res chain seq x y z
N VAL A 1 -0.14 -2.44 -11.39
CA VAL A 1 1.31 -2.66 -11.66
C VAL A 1 2.10 -2.14 -10.47
N ASN A 2 2.92 -3.01 -9.87
CA ASN A 2 3.75 -2.67 -8.71
C ASN A 2 5.12 -2.15 -9.15
N GLN A 3 5.49 -0.95 -8.73
CA GLN A 3 6.72 -0.30 -9.16
C GLN A 3 7.49 0.35 -8.00
N VAL A 4 8.80 0.41 -8.17
CA VAL A 4 9.64 1.40 -7.48
C VAL A 4 9.44 2.77 -8.13
N PHE A 5 9.74 3.86 -7.43
CA PHE A 5 9.48 5.22 -7.95
C PHE A 5 10.09 5.47 -9.33
N THR A 6 11.30 5.00 -9.57
CA THR A 6 11.99 5.20 -10.88
C THR A 6 11.32 4.48 -12.05
N GLY A 7 10.39 3.55 -11.81
CA GLY A 7 9.68 2.80 -12.84
C GLY A 7 8.25 3.28 -13.13
N VAL A 8 7.70 4.17 -12.31
CA VAL A 8 6.28 4.54 -12.40
C VAL A 8 5.95 5.24 -13.72
N ALA A 9 6.68 6.30 -14.08
CA ALA A 9 6.45 7.05 -15.32
C ALA A 9 6.65 6.18 -16.56
N THR A 10 7.68 5.35 -16.57
CA THR A 10 7.95 4.42 -17.68
C THR A 10 6.80 3.42 -17.83
N SER A 11 6.35 2.82 -16.73
CA SER A 11 5.23 1.88 -16.75
C SER A 11 3.96 2.54 -17.25
N ARG A 12 3.64 3.75 -16.80
CA ARG A 12 2.47 4.50 -17.26
C ARG A 12 2.52 4.78 -18.75
N THR A 13 3.69 5.19 -19.25
CA THR A 13 3.90 5.47 -20.68
C THR A 13 3.73 4.20 -21.52
N LEU A 14 4.34 3.08 -21.10
CA LEU A 14 4.26 1.82 -21.83
C LEU A 14 2.85 1.21 -21.86
N LEU A 15 2.05 1.43 -20.82
CA LEU A 15 0.66 0.97 -20.77
C LEU A 15 -0.23 1.68 -21.79
N GLY A 16 0.06 2.93 -22.13
CA GLY A 16 -0.69 3.72 -23.11
C GLY A 16 -2.16 3.99 -22.74
N GLN A 17 -2.53 3.78 -21.47
CA GLN A 17 -3.89 3.97 -20.95
C GLN A 17 -3.87 4.30 -19.45
N GLN A 18 -4.98 4.78 -18.88
CA GLN A 18 -5.07 5.27 -17.50
C GLN A 18 -5.82 4.33 -16.54
N GLU A 19 -6.50 3.30 -17.05
CA GLU A 19 -7.36 2.41 -16.26
C GLU A 19 -6.56 1.48 -15.35
N THR A 20 -5.37 1.09 -15.76
CA THR A 20 -4.49 0.22 -14.95
C THR A 20 -3.89 1.00 -13.78
N VAL A 21 -4.07 0.46 -12.58
CA VAL A 21 -3.42 0.99 -11.37
C VAL A 21 -1.91 0.77 -11.44
N VAL A 22 -1.14 1.85 -11.30
CA VAL A 22 0.32 1.82 -11.15
C VAL A 22 0.65 2.38 -9.79
N ASN A 23 1.15 1.55 -8.88
CA ASN A 23 1.54 2.01 -7.55
C ASN A 23 3.02 2.38 -7.47
N GLY A 24 3.35 3.23 -6.51
CA GLY A 24 4.72 3.46 -6.07
C GLY A 24 4.95 2.89 -4.67
N LEU A 25 6.03 2.14 -4.51
CA LEU A 25 6.38 1.46 -3.27
C LEU A 25 7.05 2.42 -2.29
N VAL A 26 6.52 2.52 -1.09
CA VAL A 26 7.14 3.21 0.06
C VAL A 26 7.23 2.29 1.27
N SER A 27 8.16 2.59 2.17
CA SER A 27 8.35 1.82 3.40
C SER A 27 8.24 2.70 4.66
N PRO A 28 7.88 2.10 5.80
CA PRO A 28 7.94 2.74 7.12
C PRO A 28 9.34 3.27 7.44
N THR A 29 9.41 4.30 8.27
CA THR A 29 10.66 4.93 8.73
C THR A 29 10.81 4.94 10.26
N GLY A 30 9.77 4.55 10.99
CA GLY A 30 9.64 4.72 12.43
C GLY A 30 9.11 6.10 12.83
N THR A 31 8.77 6.96 11.86
CA THR A 31 8.29 8.33 12.13
C THR A 31 6.99 8.60 11.37
N PRO A 32 5.86 8.83 12.05
CA PRO A 32 4.60 9.16 11.41
C PRO A 32 4.71 10.36 10.45
N GLY A 33 4.08 10.27 9.28
CA GLY A 33 4.14 11.30 8.25
C GLY A 33 5.41 11.27 7.38
N ARG A 34 6.35 10.37 7.64
CA ARG A 34 7.57 10.18 6.84
C ARG A 34 7.58 8.78 6.22
N VAL A 35 8.01 8.69 4.97
CA VAL A 35 8.16 7.41 4.26
C VAL A 35 9.48 7.36 3.52
N LYS A 36 10.03 6.16 3.39
CA LYS A 36 11.16 5.88 2.53
C LYS A 36 10.62 5.47 1.15
N ILE A 37 10.99 6.20 0.11
CA ILE A 37 10.66 5.84 -1.27
C ILE A 37 11.55 4.71 -1.75
N SER A 38 10.97 3.73 -2.42
CA SER A 38 11.74 2.67 -3.09
C SER A 38 12.26 3.15 -4.43
N THR A 39 13.53 2.89 -4.68
CA THR A 39 14.24 3.37 -5.86
C THR A 39 14.90 2.23 -6.63
N GLY A 40 15.51 2.51 -7.77
CA GLY A 40 16.15 1.52 -8.63
C GLY A 40 17.48 1.00 -8.07
N PRO A 41 18.12 0.05 -8.77
CA PRO A 41 19.29 -0.66 -8.25
C PRO A 41 20.51 0.23 -7.98
N LEU A 42 20.66 1.34 -8.68
CA LEU A 42 21.77 2.29 -8.42
C LEU A 42 21.43 3.22 -7.25
N SER A 43 20.26 3.85 -7.27
CA SER A 43 19.87 4.81 -6.23
C SER A 43 19.61 4.16 -4.87
N SER A 44 19.27 2.86 -4.83
CA SER A 44 19.13 2.12 -3.56
C SER A 44 20.46 1.90 -2.82
N GLN A 45 21.60 2.14 -3.47
CA GLN A 45 22.93 2.11 -2.88
C GLN A 45 23.35 3.45 -2.27
N SER A 46 22.57 4.50 -2.51
CA SER A 46 22.77 5.85 -1.95
C SER A 46 22.04 5.98 -0.60
N PRO A 47 22.24 7.07 0.14
CA PRO A 47 21.46 7.34 1.36
C PRO A 47 19.96 7.27 1.11
N GLU A 48 19.22 6.81 2.12
CA GLU A 48 17.78 6.57 2.00
C GLU A 48 17.00 7.82 1.58
N GLY A 49 16.15 7.68 0.59
CA GLY A 49 15.23 8.74 0.15
C GLY A 49 14.02 8.83 1.08
N ILE A 50 14.19 9.52 2.23
CA ILE A 50 13.10 9.74 3.20
C ILE A 50 12.45 11.10 2.90
N VAL A 51 11.14 11.07 2.62
CA VAL A 51 10.35 12.26 2.30
C VAL A 51 9.07 12.28 3.15
N SER A 52 8.33 13.40 3.13
CA SER A 52 6.96 13.40 3.67
C SER A 52 6.04 12.53 2.80
N VAL A 53 4.96 12.01 3.38
CA VAL A 53 3.97 11.25 2.61
C VAL A 53 3.38 12.11 1.49
N GLU A 54 3.13 13.39 1.76
CA GLU A 54 2.64 14.35 0.76
C GLU A 54 3.60 14.50 -0.43
N THR A 55 4.90 14.59 -0.16
CA THR A 55 5.92 14.64 -1.23
C THR A 55 5.92 13.34 -2.05
N ALA A 56 5.81 12.18 -1.40
CA ALA A 56 5.74 10.90 -2.10
C ALA A 56 4.51 10.82 -3.01
N ILE A 57 3.34 11.27 -2.53
CA ILE A 57 2.09 11.31 -3.31
C ILE A 57 2.23 12.27 -4.50
N ALA A 58 2.78 13.46 -4.28
CA ALA A 58 2.99 14.45 -5.35
C ALA A 58 3.90 13.89 -6.47
N LEU A 59 5.04 13.28 -6.09
CA LEU A 59 5.94 12.62 -7.04
C LEU A 59 5.24 11.51 -7.84
N LEU A 60 4.42 10.69 -7.16
CA LEU A 60 3.67 9.63 -7.83
C LEU A 60 2.65 10.19 -8.82
N LYS A 61 1.92 11.26 -8.44
CA LYS A 61 0.97 11.93 -9.35
C LYS A 61 1.68 12.51 -10.56
N ASP A 62 2.81 13.17 -10.40
CA ASP A 62 3.61 13.71 -11.50
C ASP A 62 4.07 12.62 -12.48
N MET A 63 4.33 11.42 -11.98
CA MET A 63 4.71 10.25 -12.79
C MET A 63 3.52 9.46 -13.36
N GLY A 64 2.27 9.88 -13.09
CA GLY A 64 1.07 9.16 -13.51
C GLY A 64 0.77 7.92 -12.66
N GLY A 65 1.27 7.85 -11.44
CA GLY A 65 0.92 6.82 -10.47
C GLY A 65 -0.49 6.99 -9.95
N SER A 66 -1.11 5.89 -9.52
CA SER A 66 -2.50 5.83 -9.06
C SER A 66 -2.62 5.61 -7.55
N SER A 67 -1.62 5.00 -6.93
CA SER A 67 -1.67 4.59 -5.52
C SER A 67 -0.30 4.55 -4.88
N ILE A 68 -0.32 4.61 -3.55
CA ILE A 68 0.86 4.35 -2.72
C ILE A 68 0.78 2.93 -2.17
N LYS A 69 1.80 2.12 -2.38
CA LYS A 69 1.94 0.81 -1.75
C LYS A 69 2.82 0.95 -0.51
N TYR A 70 2.21 0.76 0.66
CA TYR A 70 2.89 0.88 1.95
C TYR A 70 3.37 -0.49 2.43
N PHE A 71 4.68 -0.76 2.33
CA PHE A 71 5.30 -2.06 2.59
C PHE A 71 6.75 -1.93 3.07
N PRO A 72 7.23 -2.78 4.01
CA PRO A 72 6.47 -3.74 4.80
C PRO A 72 5.89 -3.09 6.08
N MET A 73 4.58 -3.11 6.25
CA MET A 73 3.98 -2.53 7.45
C MET A 73 4.01 -3.46 8.68
N GLY A 74 4.23 -4.77 8.48
CA GLY A 74 4.30 -5.75 9.57
C GLY A 74 2.99 -5.88 10.36
N GLY A 75 1.84 -5.87 9.68
CA GLY A 75 0.54 -5.80 10.30
C GLY A 75 0.34 -4.45 10.99
N LEU A 76 0.05 -4.45 12.29
CA LEU A 76 -0.16 -3.23 13.08
C LEU A 76 1.11 -2.70 13.78
N LYS A 77 2.30 -3.23 13.46
CA LYS A 77 3.55 -2.77 14.09
C LYS A 77 3.88 -1.30 13.79
N CYS A 78 3.48 -0.82 12.61
CA CYS A 78 3.65 0.57 12.18
C CYS A 78 2.32 1.34 12.19
N ARG A 79 1.44 1.07 13.17
CA ARG A 79 0.07 1.57 13.22
C ARG A 79 -0.02 3.10 13.08
N ASP A 80 0.75 3.85 13.86
CA ASP A 80 0.69 5.32 13.86
C ASP A 80 1.22 5.92 12.54
N GLU A 81 2.26 5.32 11.97
CA GLU A 81 2.74 5.68 10.64
C GLU A 81 1.68 5.38 9.58
N TYR A 82 1.02 4.21 9.66
CA TYR A 82 -0.04 3.83 8.73
C TYR A 82 -1.24 4.78 8.79
N ILE A 83 -1.65 5.21 9.99
CA ILE A 83 -2.69 6.24 10.17
C ILE A 83 -2.29 7.53 9.43
N ALA A 84 -1.06 8.01 9.61
CA ALA A 84 -0.58 9.21 8.95
C ALA A 84 -0.56 9.07 7.41
N VAL A 85 -0.18 7.89 6.90
CA VAL A 85 -0.23 7.59 5.45
C VAL A 85 -1.67 7.59 4.94
N ALA A 86 -2.60 6.94 5.64
CA ALA A 86 -4.02 6.89 5.26
C ALA A 86 -4.63 8.31 5.22
N GLN A 87 -4.36 9.13 6.24
CA GLN A 87 -4.82 10.52 6.28
C GLN A 87 -4.26 11.37 5.12
N ALA A 88 -2.99 11.18 4.75
CA ALA A 88 -2.41 11.87 3.61
C ALA A 88 -3.06 11.41 2.29
N CYS A 89 -3.26 10.10 2.11
CA CYS A 89 -3.96 9.57 0.94
C CYS A 89 -5.37 10.15 0.80
N ALA A 90 -6.14 10.23 1.90
CA ALA A 90 -7.47 10.81 1.90
C ALA A 90 -7.46 12.31 1.52
N ARG A 91 -6.55 13.12 2.12
CA ARG A 91 -6.43 14.55 1.80
C ARG A 91 -6.11 14.83 0.33
N HIS A 92 -5.38 13.92 -0.30
CA HIS A 92 -4.94 14.05 -1.69
C HIS A 92 -5.78 13.27 -2.71
N ASP A 93 -6.88 12.63 -2.26
CA ASP A 93 -7.68 11.70 -3.09
C ASP A 93 -6.76 10.72 -3.83
N PHE A 94 -5.94 10.00 -3.08
CA PHE A 94 -4.96 9.07 -3.61
C PHE A 94 -5.18 7.68 -3.01
N TRP A 95 -5.04 6.63 -3.81
CA TRP A 95 -5.35 5.27 -3.39
C TRP A 95 -4.27 4.69 -2.49
N LEU A 96 -4.66 3.76 -1.62
CA LEU A 96 -3.78 3.17 -0.62
C LEU A 96 -3.77 1.64 -0.73
N GLU A 97 -2.56 1.06 -0.76
CA GLU A 97 -2.31 -0.37 -0.82
C GLU A 97 -1.53 -0.82 0.43
N PRO A 98 -2.20 -1.08 1.57
CA PRO A 98 -1.53 -1.61 2.76
C PRO A 98 -1.02 -3.02 2.49
N THR A 99 0.26 -3.27 2.86
CA THR A 99 0.94 -4.51 2.48
C THR A 99 1.92 -4.97 3.56
N GLY A 100 1.91 -6.28 3.82
CA GLY A 100 2.87 -6.96 4.68
C GLY A 100 2.37 -7.22 6.10
N GLY A 101 2.32 -8.49 6.49
CA GLY A 101 1.89 -8.94 7.80
C GLY A 101 0.40 -8.81 8.05
N ILE A 102 -0.40 -8.68 7.00
CA ILE A 102 -1.87 -8.66 7.10
C ILE A 102 -2.38 -10.10 7.17
N ASP A 103 -3.23 -10.38 8.14
CA ASP A 103 -3.87 -11.66 8.41
C ASP A 103 -5.32 -11.48 8.86
N LEU A 104 -6.01 -12.59 9.16
CA LEU A 104 -7.41 -12.57 9.58
C LEU A 104 -7.64 -11.82 10.90
N ASP A 105 -6.63 -11.78 11.78
CA ASP A 105 -6.77 -11.17 13.10
C ASP A 105 -6.67 -9.64 13.06
N ASN A 106 -5.87 -9.09 12.14
CA ASN A 106 -5.62 -7.66 12.04
C ASN A 106 -6.29 -6.96 10.83
N PHE A 107 -6.82 -7.72 9.88
CA PHE A 107 -7.38 -7.20 8.63
C PHE A 107 -8.46 -6.14 8.85
N THR A 108 -9.42 -6.42 9.75
CA THR A 108 -10.54 -5.50 10.02
C THR A 108 -10.04 -4.14 10.53
N GLU A 109 -9.09 -4.13 11.48
CA GLU A 109 -8.54 -2.89 12.02
C GLU A 109 -7.75 -2.11 10.96
N ILE A 110 -6.94 -2.80 10.15
CA ILE A 110 -6.18 -2.17 9.06
C ILE A 110 -7.12 -1.53 8.04
N LEU A 111 -8.19 -2.22 7.66
CA LEU A 111 -9.17 -1.68 6.74
C LEU A 111 -9.93 -0.49 7.35
N GLN A 112 -10.36 -0.61 8.63
CA GLN A 112 -11.08 0.43 9.33
C GLN A 112 -10.27 1.72 9.47
N ILE A 113 -8.98 1.65 9.79
CA ILE A 113 -8.09 2.83 9.84
C ILE A 113 -8.13 3.61 8.52
N ALA A 114 -8.07 2.94 7.39
CA ALA A 114 -8.10 3.61 6.09
C ALA A 114 -9.49 4.18 5.75
N LEU A 115 -10.57 3.47 6.12
CA LEU A 115 -11.95 3.94 5.97
C LEU A 115 -12.21 5.18 6.85
N ASP A 116 -11.82 5.14 8.11
CA ASP A 116 -11.99 6.25 9.06
C ASP A 116 -11.20 7.50 8.63
N ALA A 117 -10.06 7.31 7.98
CA ALA A 117 -9.31 8.41 7.38
C ALA A 117 -10.00 9.02 6.15
N GLY A 118 -10.95 8.33 5.52
CA GLY A 118 -11.66 8.77 4.32
C GLY A 118 -10.96 8.41 3.01
N VAL A 119 -10.13 7.38 3.00
CA VAL A 119 -9.47 6.93 1.75
C VAL A 119 -10.51 6.40 0.77
N SER A 120 -10.55 6.96 -0.44
CA SER A 120 -11.57 6.64 -1.46
C SER A 120 -11.43 5.25 -2.06
N LYS A 121 -10.20 4.71 -2.17
CA LYS A 121 -9.93 3.35 -2.66
C LYS A 121 -8.79 2.71 -1.89
N ILE A 122 -9.06 1.51 -1.37
CA ILE A 122 -8.13 0.72 -0.54
C ILE A 122 -7.95 -0.64 -1.21
N ILE A 123 -6.71 -1.07 -1.41
CA ILE A 123 -6.36 -2.35 -2.00
C ILE A 123 -5.46 -3.11 -1.01
N PRO A 124 -6.02 -3.79 0.00
CA PRO A 124 -5.21 -4.52 0.97
C PRO A 124 -4.59 -5.77 0.32
N HIS A 125 -3.30 -5.97 0.58
CA HIS A 125 -2.55 -7.09 0.03
C HIS A 125 -2.32 -8.15 1.11
N ILE A 126 -3.06 -9.26 1.03
CA ILE A 126 -2.94 -10.42 1.90
C ILE A 126 -2.27 -11.56 1.13
N TYR A 127 -1.17 -12.08 1.65
CA TYR A 127 -0.37 -13.11 0.97
C TYR A 127 -0.15 -14.35 1.83
N SER A 128 1.01 -14.44 2.48
CA SER A 128 1.49 -15.64 3.17
C SER A 128 0.59 -16.11 4.31
N SER A 129 -0.18 -15.21 4.92
CA SER A 129 -1.09 -15.54 6.02
C SER A 129 -2.23 -16.46 5.61
N ILE A 130 -2.62 -16.46 4.33
CA ILE A 130 -3.71 -17.28 3.78
C ILE A 130 -3.22 -18.40 2.86
N ILE A 131 -1.92 -18.67 2.84
CA ILE A 131 -1.33 -19.75 2.05
C ILE A 131 -1.18 -20.99 2.95
N ASP A 132 -1.66 -22.14 2.49
CA ASP A 132 -1.40 -23.42 3.11
C ASP A 132 0.07 -23.81 2.93
N LYS A 133 0.76 -24.07 4.03
CA LYS A 133 2.20 -24.32 4.03
C LYS A 133 2.61 -25.66 3.41
N VAL A 134 1.68 -26.62 3.33
CA VAL A 134 1.95 -27.95 2.77
C VAL A 134 1.75 -27.97 1.27
N SER A 135 0.60 -27.47 0.82
CA SER A 135 0.24 -27.48 -0.61
C SER A 135 0.75 -26.27 -1.38
N GLY A 136 1.11 -25.17 -0.70
CA GLY A 136 1.47 -23.89 -1.33
C GLY A 136 0.27 -23.14 -1.93
N ASN A 137 -0.94 -23.63 -1.74
CA ASN A 137 -2.15 -23.03 -2.30
C ASN A 137 -2.80 -22.05 -1.32
N THR A 138 -3.51 -21.08 -1.88
CA THR A 138 -4.37 -20.19 -1.09
C THR A 138 -5.51 -20.99 -0.47
N ARG A 139 -5.80 -20.76 0.83
CA ARG A 139 -6.93 -21.36 1.52
C ARG A 139 -8.24 -20.66 1.12
N PRO A 140 -9.19 -21.33 0.43
CA PRO A 140 -10.42 -20.67 -0.04
C PRO A 140 -11.32 -20.15 1.08
N ASP A 141 -11.32 -20.80 2.24
CA ASP A 141 -12.13 -20.38 3.38
C ASP A 141 -11.64 -19.07 3.98
N ASP A 142 -10.33 -18.85 4.06
CA ASP A 142 -9.76 -17.57 4.47
C ASP A 142 -10.14 -16.43 3.51
N VAL A 143 -10.16 -16.70 2.21
CA VAL A 143 -10.62 -15.72 1.22
C VAL A 143 -12.09 -15.37 1.42
N ARG A 144 -12.96 -16.37 1.65
CA ARG A 144 -14.39 -16.13 1.95
C ARG A 144 -14.57 -15.31 3.21
N GLN A 145 -13.79 -15.61 4.25
CA GLN A 145 -13.81 -14.86 5.50
C GLN A 145 -13.38 -13.41 5.30
N LEU A 146 -12.26 -13.15 4.62
CA LEU A 146 -11.80 -11.80 4.27
C LEU A 146 -12.86 -11.01 3.47
N MET A 147 -13.53 -11.67 2.52
CA MET A 147 -14.64 -11.05 1.77
C MET A 147 -15.82 -10.68 2.68
N ALA A 148 -16.17 -11.55 3.65
CA ALA A 148 -17.22 -11.26 4.61
C ALA A 148 -16.84 -10.09 5.53
N MET A 149 -15.60 -10.07 6.04
CA MET A 149 -15.06 -8.98 6.86
C MET A 149 -15.06 -7.65 6.07
N THR A 150 -14.63 -7.67 4.82
CA THR A 150 -14.68 -6.48 3.96
C THR A 150 -16.10 -5.93 3.82
N ARG A 151 -17.07 -6.79 3.53
CA ARG A 151 -18.48 -6.37 3.41
C ARG A 151 -19.02 -5.78 4.71
N ALA A 152 -18.63 -6.34 5.85
CA ALA A 152 -19.05 -5.83 7.16
C ALA A 152 -18.47 -4.42 7.46
N CYS A 153 -17.29 -4.09 6.92
CA CYS A 153 -16.67 -2.78 7.09
C CYS A 153 -17.23 -1.70 6.15
N VAL A 154 -17.61 -2.07 4.91
CA VAL A 154 -18.02 -1.08 3.89
C VAL A 154 -19.54 -0.96 3.72
N GLY A 155 -20.34 -1.78 4.37
CA GLY A 155 -21.81 -1.72 4.38
C GLY A 155 -22.41 -2.56 3.26
#